data_84daa7d189f15de264ed771fe2fd5945
#
_entry.id   84daa7d189f15de264ed771fe2fd5945
#
_cell.length_a   1.000
_cell.length_b   1.000
_cell.length_c   1.000
_cell.angle_alpha   90.00
_cell.angle_beta   90.00
_cell.angle_gamma   90.00
#
_symmetry.space_group_name_H-M   'P 1'
#
loop_
_entity.id
_entity.type
_entity.pdbx_description
1 polymer ?
#
loop_
_entity_poly.entity_id
_entity_poly.type
_entity_poly.pdbx_seq_one_letter_code
_entity_poly.pdbx_strand_id
1 'polypeptide(L)'
;MNRHTLQRLTRLGTQAGLAMAVAAALTLPTRADAGSFQLPTDNAAGWARANAGGSLFPDDPTAAYNNPAAMAFFDAPLLQVTGTGIRPSSQFNGQFRDVAGNPVSGGNPNGFDKFVPFPDIAFALPVNDRLTLGGSVTVPYGLASEYNPTWEGRYFGTKTSLQSVAVSFSAGFKVNDEFAVGAGIEGQRTKAQLNTVLDTTGAANALFNIPLPPQTADEQLNVTVKKRFAFGYFGGFVFKPTSQDTLGFSYHSRVQQILSGTYNVYGGATGKALLTLAPTLDPNLPTINPNGGPASASLNTPAFASLDWLHMFTDRFSLAGTIKWTDWSSFQSLVLTSNGQQLVNLTQGYKDTYAVSVGGDYKLTDQWTLRAGVGYDETPTNIISRDPRIPDQSRKLLGVGVGYKATDHLGVDLGYQHQFVNRAPVNLVNSPILGAGTMSGYFDDSGDVVSITGTYKF
;
A
#
# COMPACT_ATOMS: atom_id res chain seq x y z
N MET A 1 -46.35 -5.13 23.33
CA MET A 1 -45.08 -5.81 23.33
C MET A 1 -44.15 -5.11 24.32
N ASN A 2 -43.65 -5.80 25.35
CA ASN A 2 -42.98 -5.20 26.50
C ASN A 2 -41.60 -4.72 26.09
N ARG A 3 -41.11 -3.54 26.57
CA ARG A 3 -39.78 -2.95 26.27
C ARG A 3 -38.62 -3.97 26.46
N HIS A 4 -38.74 -4.88 27.44
CA HIS A 4 -37.77 -5.95 27.67
C HIS A 4 -37.71 -7.00 26.57
N THR A 5 -38.82 -7.27 25.87
CA THR A 5 -38.89 -8.23 24.76
C THR A 5 -38.25 -7.60 23.51
N LEU A 6 -38.46 -6.32 23.27
CA LEU A 6 -37.83 -5.59 22.17
C LEU A 6 -36.30 -5.52 22.31
N GLN A 7 -35.79 -5.23 23.52
CA GLN A 7 -34.35 -5.22 23.81
C GLN A 7 -33.69 -6.60 23.71
N ARG A 8 -34.41 -7.68 24.04
CA ARG A 8 -33.90 -9.05 23.82
C ARG A 8 -33.87 -9.43 22.34
N LEU A 9 -34.86 -9.04 21.57
CA LEU A 9 -34.89 -9.30 20.12
C LEU A 9 -33.85 -8.49 19.34
N THR A 10 -33.59 -7.24 19.73
CA THR A 10 -32.48 -6.45 19.16
C THR A 10 -31.11 -7.04 19.51
N ARG A 11 -30.89 -7.48 20.73
CA ARG A 11 -29.63 -8.14 21.14
C ARG A 11 -29.39 -9.48 20.43
N LEU A 12 -30.43 -10.29 20.24
CA LEU A 12 -30.34 -11.55 19.51
C LEU A 12 -30.13 -11.31 17.99
N GLY A 13 -30.74 -10.27 17.43
CA GLY A 13 -30.55 -9.87 16.03
C GLY A 13 -29.13 -9.36 15.75
N THR A 14 -28.53 -8.57 16.65
CA THR A 14 -27.15 -8.10 16.52
C THR A 14 -26.12 -9.21 16.71
N GLN A 15 -26.34 -10.14 17.64
CA GLN A 15 -25.44 -11.29 17.84
C GLN A 15 -25.51 -12.30 16.69
N ALA A 16 -26.70 -12.55 16.12
CA ALA A 16 -26.88 -13.39 14.95
C ALA A 16 -26.30 -12.74 13.69
N GLY A 17 -26.41 -11.42 13.53
CA GLY A 17 -25.80 -10.66 12.44
C GLY A 17 -24.28 -10.69 12.50
N LEU A 18 -23.69 -10.58 13.68
CA LEU A 18 -22.25 -10.63 13.89
C LEU A 18 -21.69 -12.05 13.62
N ALA A 19 -22.38 -13.10 14.08
CA ALA A 19 -22.00 -14.48 13.82
C ALA A 19 -22.09 -14.83 12.32
N MET A 20 -23.08 -14.29 11.61
CA MET A 20 -23.19 -14.44 10.15
C MET A 20 -22.13 -13.65 9.40
N ALA A 21 -21.76 -12.45 9.84
CA ALA A 21 -20.69 -11.67 9.22
C ALA A 21 -19.32 -12.34 9.39
N VAL A 22 -19.03 -12.88 10.57
CA VAL A 22 -17.79 -13.65 10.84
C VAL A 22 -17.82 -14.97 10.07
N ALA A 23 -18.94 -15.68 10.01
CA ALA A 23 -19.07 -16.91 9.22
C ALA A 23 -18.98 -16.63 7.70
N ALA A 24 -19.55 -15.53 7.22
CA ALA A 24 -19.44 -15.11 5.81
C ALA A 24 -18.00 -14.73 5.44
N ALA A 25 -17.25 -14.05 6.33
CA ALA A 25 -15.84 -13.76 6.13
C ALA A 25 -14.97 -15.03 6.06
N LEU A 26 -15.37 -16.10 6.76
CA LEU A 26 -14.66 -17.39 6.77
C LEU A 26 -15.06 -18.34 5.62
N THR A 27 -16.20 -18.08 4.94
CA THR A 27 -16.75 -18.98 3.90
C THR A 27 -16.74 -18.39 2.49
N LEU A 28 -16.19 -17.18 2.28
CA LEU A 28 -16.03 -16.62 0.95
C LEU A 28 -15.10 -17.51 0.12
N PRO A 29 -15.47 -17.85 -1.14
CA PRO A 29 -14.64 -18.69 -1.98
C PRO A 29 -13.28 -18.01 -2.20
N THR A 30 -12.23 -18.77 -1.93
CA THR A 30 -10.82 -18.39 -1.99
C THR A 30 -10.38 -18.02 -3.41
N ARG A 31 -10.69 -16.83 -3.87
CA ARG A 31 -9.91 -16.10 -4.87
C ARG A 31 -9.41 -14.86 -4.19
N ALA A 32 -8.16 -14.91 -3.94
CA ALA A 32 -7.48 -14.04 -3.01
C ALA A 32 -6.62 -13.02 -3.77
N ASP A 33 -6.78 -11.72 -3.50
CA ASP A 33 -6.10 -10.60 -4.17
C ASP A 33 -5.75 -9.43 -3.20
N ALA A 34 -4.54 -8.83 -3.12
CA ALA A 34 -4.01 -7.91 -2.08
C ALA A 34 -3.71 -6.45 -2.54
N GLY A 35 -3.61 -5.49 -1.61
CA GLY A 35 -3.64 -4.03 -1.79
C GLY A 35 -2.42 -3.34 -2.43
N SER A 36 -1.58 -4.01 -3.22
CA SER A 36 -0.45 -3.43 -3.97
C SER A 36 0.53 -2.58 -3.12
N PHE A 37 0.77 -1.31 -3.45
CA PHE A 37 1.74 -0.44 -2.78
C PHE A 37 1.10 0.60 -1.84
N GLN A 38 -0.19 0.49 -1.52
CA GLN A 38 -0.82 1.30 -0.48
C GLN A 38 -0.44 0.77 0.90
N LEU A 39 -0.06 1.67 1.80
CA LEU A 39 0.24 1.35 3.19
C LEU A 39 -0.89 1.83 4.09
N PRO A 40 -1.33 1.02 5.07
CA PRO A 40 -2.18 1.51 6.14
C PRO A 40 -1.48 2.64 6.91
N THR A 41 -2.20 3.72 7.16
CA THR A 41 -1.72 4.87 7.93
C THR A 41 -2.13 4.75 9.39
N ASP A 42 -1.89 3.56 9.94
CA ASP A 42 -2.29 3.16 11.29
C ASP A 42 -1.13 3.26 12.29
N ASN A 43 -1.48 3.43 13.54
CA ASN A 43 -0.56 3.30 14.67
C ASN A 43 -0.34 1.82 15.06
N ALA A 44 0.51 1.55 16.05
CA ALA A 44 0.81 0.19 16.51
C ALA A 44 -0.44 -0.57 16.96
N ALA A 45 -1.40 0.11 17.57
CA ALA A 45 -2.67 -0.50 17.98
C ALA A 45 -3.55 -0.88 16.77
N GLY A 46 -3.58 -0.07 15.71
CA GLY A 46 -4.26 -0.39 14.46
C GLY A 46 -3.65 -1.59 13.75
N TRP A 47 -2.32 -1.64 13.63
CA TRP A 47 -1.61 -2.81 13.10
C TRP A 47 -1.91 -4.08 13.88
N ALA A 48 -1.97 -3.99 15.22
CA ALA A 48 -2.32 -5.11 16.09
C ALA A 48 -3.74 -5.61 15.89
N ARG A 49 -4.67 -4.75 15.50
CA ARG A 49 -6.07 -5.09 15.18
C ARG A 49 -6.29 -5.51 13.72
N ALA A 50 -5.21 -5.75 12.97
CA ALA A 50 -5.26 -6.01 11.52
C ALA A 50 -5.99 -4.88 10.75
N ASN A 51 -5.80 -3.62 11.18
CA ASN A 51 -6.39 -2.41 10.62
C ASN A 51 -7.91 -2.28 10.82
N ALA A 52 -8.48 -3.00 11.80
CA ALA A 52 -9.91 -2.95 12.11
C ALA A 52 -10.27 -1.71 12.93
N GLY A 53 -11.43 -1.09 12.61
CA GLY A 53 -12.05 0.01 13.32
C GLY A 53 -11.54 1.39 12.92
N GLY A 54 -10.58 1.46 11.98
CA GLY A 54 -10.00 2.73 11.58
C GLY A 54 -9.60 3.57 12.80
N SER A 55 -9.87 4.87 12.76
CA SER A 55 -9.58 5.79 13.87
C SER A 55 -10.78 6.06 14.80
N LEU A 56 -11.68 5.07 14.96
CA LEU A 56 -12.85 5.24 15.83
C LEU A 56 -12.56 4.99 17.32
N PHE A 57 -11.39 4.44 17.63
CA PHE A 57 -10.98 4.23 19.02
C PHE A 57 -10.72 5.56 19.72
N PRO A 58 -11.05 5.66 21.02
CA PRO A 58 -10.76 6.85 21.80
C PRO A 58 -9.28 7.22 21.79
N ASP A 59 -8.99 8.51 21.84
CA ASP A 59 -7.63 9.06 21.95
C ASP A 59 -6.67 8.59 20.84
N ASP A 60 -7.19 8.36 19.61
CA ASP A 60 -6.41 7.98 18.44
C ASP A 60 -6.25 9.14 17.43
N PRO A 61 -5.17 9.94 17.51
CA PRO A 61 -4.98 11.11 16.64
C PRO A 61 -4.66 10.77 15.19
N THR A 62 -4.49 9.49 14.80
CA THR A 62 -4.46 9.09 13.38
C THR A 62 -5.75 9.47 12.65
N ALA A 63 -6.83 9.73 13.41
CA ALA A 63 -8.07 10.33 12.91
C ALA A 63 -7.84 11.61 12.11
N ALA A 64 -6.81 12.40 12.43
CA ALA A 64 -6.47 13.62 11.70
C ALA A 64 -6.25 13.39 10.21
N TYR A 65 -5.85 12.17 9.82
CA TYR A 65 -5.74 11.73 8.43
C TYR A 65 -6.88 10.77 8.05
N ASN A 66 -7.09 9.71 8.82
CA ASN A 66 -7.97 8.60 8.41
C ASN A 66 -9.46 8.98 8.40
N ASN A 67 -9.96 9.68 9.43
CA ASN A 67 -11.32 10.20 9.49
C ASN A 67 -11.41 11.43 10.43
N PRO A 68 -11.29 12.67 9.93
CA PRO A 68 -11.25 13.86 10.78
C PRO A 68 -12.47 14.05 11.67
N ALA A 69 -13.62 13.48 11.31
CA ALA A 69 -14.83 13.57 12.12
C ALA A 69 -14.67 12.92 13.50
N ALA A 70 -13.83 11.89 13.62
CA ALA A 70 -13.60 11.21 14.90
C ALA A 70 -12.92 12.11 15.94
N MET A 71 -12.09 13.05 15.49
CA MET A 71 -11.43 14.01 16.38
C MET A 71 -12.41 14.92 17.11
N ALA A 72 -13.60 15.14 16.56
CA ALA A 72 -14.61 16.00 17.16
C ALA A 72 -15.12 15.51 18.54
N PHE A 73 -14.77 14.28 18.90
CA PHE A 73 -15.10 13.66 20.20
C PHE A 73 -13.92 13.61 21.18
N PHE A 74 -12.77 14.18 20.83
CA PHE A 74 -11.63 14.26 21.74
C PHE A 74 -11.82 15.37 22.78
N ASP A 75 -11.44 15.08 24.00
CA ASP A 75 -11.59 15.94 25.17
C ASP A 75 -10.33 16.74 25.53
N ALA A 76 -9.18 16.35 24.98
CA ALA A 76 -7.89 16.98 25.22
C ALA A 76 -7.01 17.00 23.96
N PRO A 77 -5.99 17.87 23.90
CA PRO A 77 -4.99 17.80 22.85
C PRO A 77 -4.22 16.49 22.90
N LEU A 78 -3.93 15.92 21.70
CA LEU A 78 -3.23 14.67 21.55
C LEU A 78 -2.06 14.83 20.58
N LEU A 79 -0.94 14.24 20.90
CA LEU A 79 0.21 14.08 20.01
C LEU A 79 0.62 12.61 19.96
N GLN A 80 0.79 12.08 18.77
CA GLN A 80 1.22 10.70 18.57
C GLN A 80 2.42 10.64 17.64
N VAL A 81 3.37 9.80 17.98
CA VAL A 81 4.53 9.46 17.14
C VAL A 81 4.59 7.93 17.03
N THR A 82 4.62 7.46 15.79
CA THR A 82 4.68 6.03 15.45
C THR A 82 5.93 5.76 14.63
N GLY A 83 6.64 4.69 14.95
CA GLY A 83 7.68 4.10 14.15
C GLY A 83 7.23 2.73 13.67
N THR A 84 7.08 2.54 12.37
CA THR A 84 6.68 1.27 11.76
C THR A 84 7.80 0.74 10.89
N GLY A 85 8.07 -0.55 10.96
CA GLY A 85 8.98 -1.26 10.06
C GLY A 85 8.27 -2.41 9.36
N ILE A 86 8.35 -2.45 8.03
CA ILE A 86 7.82 -3.54 7.21
C ILE A 86 9.00 -4.34 6.65
N ARG A 87 8.90 -5.66 6.70
CA ARG A 87 9.83 -6.61 6.12
C ARG A 87 9.10 -7.47 5.09
N PRO A 88 8.97 -7.01 3.83
CA PRO A 88 8.48 -7.86 2.75
C PRO A 88 9.54 -8.90 2.38
N SER A 89 9.09 -10.13 2.13
CA SER A 89 9.88 -11.22 1.59
C SER A 89 9.22 -11.76 0.35
N SER A 90 9.99 -11.97 -0.72
CA SER A 90 9.49 -12.48 -2.00
C SER A 90 10.49 -13.41 -2.63
N GLN A 91 10.04 -14.58 -3.10
CA GLN A 91 10.85 -15.55 -3.81
C GLN A 91 10.16 -15.98 -5.10
N PHE A 92 10.86 -15.85 -6.23
CA PHE A 92 10.36 -16.33 -7.51
C PHE A 92 10.71 -17.81 -7.74
N ASN A 93 9.75 -18.56 -8.30
CA ASN A 93 9.89 -19.93 -8.73
C ASN A 93 9.33 -20.06 -10.16
N GLY A 94 10.21 -20.24 -11.15
CA GLY A 94 9.76 -20.27 -12.54
C GLY A 94 10.90 -20.24 -13.55
N GLN A 95 10.60 -19.70 -14.73
CA GLN A 95 11.51 -19.61 -15.85
C GLN A 95 11.46 -18.24 -16.50
N PHE A 96 12.63 -17.77 -16.95
CA PHE A 96 12.80 -16.60 -17.78
C PHE A 96 13.42 -16.99 -19.12
N ARG A 97 12.90 -16.39 -20.19
CA ARG A 97 13.47 -16.50 -21.54
C ARG A 97 13.65 -15.10 -22.11
N ASP A 98 14.76 -14.89 -22.81
CA ASP A 98 15.02 -13.66 -23.57
C ASP A 98 14.06 -13.53 -24.76
N VAL A 99 14.15 -12.43 -25.49
CA VAL A 99 13.30 -12.19 -26.67
C VAL A 99 13.59 -13.20 -27.80
N ALA A 100 14.76 -13.83 -27.84
CA ALA A 100 15.09 -14.88 -28.77
C ALA A 100 14.60 -16.28 -28.31
N GLY A 101 13.97 -16.37 -27.13
CA GLY A 101 13.47 -17.62 -26.54
C GLY A 101 14.50 -18.44 -25.75
N ASN A 102 15.73 -17.95 -25.60
CA ASN A 102 16.78 -18.64 -24.85
C ASN A 102 16.57 -18.48 -23.34
N PRO A 103 16.93 -19.48 -22.52
CA PRO A 103 16.94 -19.33 -21.07
C PRO A 103 17.90 -18.20 -20.64
N VAL A 104 17.45 -17.33 -19.75
CA VAL A 104 18.29 -16.27 -19.19
C VAL A 104 19.11 -16.85 -18.06
N SER A 105 20.44 -16.75 -18.13
CA SER A 105 21.32 -17.18 -17.06
C SER A 105 21.33 -16.17 -15.90
N GLY A 106 21.65 -16.63 -14.68
CA GLY A 106 21.82 -15.75 -13.52
C GLY A 106 21.30 -16.35 -12.22
N GLY A 107 20.67 -17.52 -12.28
CA GLY A 107 20.10 -18.20 -11.14
C GLY A 107 18.83 -17.52 -10.62
N ASN A 108 18.15 -18.22 -9.75
CA ASN A 108 16.97 -17.71 -9.04
C ASN A 108 17.44 -17.18 -7.67
N PRO A 109 17.64 -15.87 -7.50
CA PRO A 109 18.03 -15.34 -6.20
C PRO A 109 16.91 -15.59 -5.20
N ASN A 110 17.27 -15.65 -3.93
CA ASN A 110 16.33 -15.70 -2.80
C ASN A 110 15.55 -14.37 -2.68
N GLY A 111 14.89 -13.94 -3.76
CA GLY A 111 14.04 -12.78 -3.81
C GLY A 111 14.65 -11.52 -3.19
N PHE A 112 13.80 -10.74 -2.56
CA PHE A 112 14.21 -9.65 -1.68
C PHE A 112 13.67 -9.89 -0.27
N ASP A 113 14.48 -9.50 0.71
CA ASP A 113 14.13 -9.50 2.12
C ASP A 113 14.76 -8.22 2.71
N LYS A 114 13.95 -7.19 2.88
CA LYS A 114 14.46 -5.88 3.27
C LYS A 114 13.56 -5.24 4.32
N PHE A 115 14.14 -4.88 5.47
CA PHE A 115 13.44 -4.09 6.47
C PHE A 115 13.35 -2.61 6.04
N VAL A 116 12.12 -2.08 5.94
CA VAL A 116 11.82 -0.70 5.52
C VAL A 116 11.15 0.05 6.65
N PRO A 117 11.87 0.89 7.40
CA PRO A 117 11.27 1.71 8.44
C PRO A 117 10.65 2.98 7.90
N PHE A 118 9.55 3.43 8.49
CA PHE A 118 8.95 4.74 8.26
C PHE A 118 8.29 5.29 9.52
N PRO A 119 8.35 6.62 9.74
CA PRO A 119 7.68 7.28 10.84
C PRO A 119 6.32 7.83 10.41
N ASP A 120 5.38 7.91 11.36
CA ASP A 120 4.15 8.68 11.27
C ASP A 120 4.01 9.59 12.48
N ILE A 121 3.49 10.79 12.27
CA ILE A 121 3.18 11.76 13.32
C ILE A 121 1.76 12.25 13.10
N ALA A 122 0.98 12.30 14.16
CA ALA A 122 -0.37 12.87 14.13
C ALA A 122 -0.64 13.70 15.38
N PHE A 123 -1.39 14.77 15.21
CA PHE A 123 -1.85 15.56 16.32
C PHE A 123 -3.32 15.96 16.15
N ALA A 124 -4.01 16.15 17.26
CA ALA A 124 -5.36 16.69 17.33
C ALA A 124 -5.44 17.73 18.46
N LEU A 125 -6.06 18.86 18.16
CA LEU A 125 -6.19 20.02 19.07
C LEU A 125 -7.64 20.45 19.13
N PRO A 126 -8.40 20.06 20.17
CA PRO A 126 -9.70 20.64 20.46
C PRO A 126 -9.58 22.16 20.65
N VAL A 127 -10.27 22.93 19.84
CA VAL A 127 -10.31 24.41 19.92
C VAL A 127 -11.45 24.88 20.83
N ASN A 128 -12.56 24.17 20.77
CA ASN A 128 -13.74 24.32 21.62
C ASN A 128 -14.55 23.00 21.63
N ASP A 129 -15.70 22.99 22.31
CA ASP A 129 -16.55 21.80 22.47
C ASP A 129 -17.09 21.19 21.16
N ARG A 130 -16.93 21.89 20.03
CA ARG A 130 -17.43 21.46 18.72
C ARG A 130 -16.36 21.33 17.64
N LEU A 131 -15.25 22.03 17.76
CA LEU A 131 -14.23 22.11 16.72
C LEU A 131 -12.90 21.57 17.22
N THR A 132 -12.39 20.57 16.53
CA THR A 132 -11.03 20.05 16.71
C THR A 132 -10.25 20.19 15.40
N LEU A 133 -9.05 20.77 15.48
CA LEU A 133 -8.10 20.83 14.37
C LEU A 133 -7.11 19.67 14.47
N GLY A 134 -6.67 19.15 13.33
CA GLY A 134 -5.72 18.07 13.27
C GLY A 134 -4.71 18.23 12.15
N GLY A 135 -3.65 17.47 12.25
CA GLY A 135 -2.66 17.36 11.18
C GLY A 135 -1.81 16.11 11.33
N SER A 136 -1.22 15.70 10.23
CA SER A 136 -0.36 14.52 10.22
C SER A 136 0.78 14.63 9.21
N VAL A 137 1.81 13.82 9.45
CA VAL A 137 2.82 13.43 8.47
C VAL A 137 2.80 11.92 8.40
N THR A 138 2.43 11.35 7.25
CA THR A 138 2.25 9.90 7.07
C THR A 138 2.92 9.42 5.79
N VAL A 139 3.03 8.08 5.63
CA VAL A 139 3.55 7.41 4.42
C VAL A 139 2.45 6.53 3.82
N PRO A 140 1.48 7.12 3.07
CA PRO A 140 0.33 6.36 2.57
C PRO A 140 0.65 5.38 1.44
N TYR A 141 1.80 5.54 0.77
CA TYR A 141 2.23 4.64 -0.32
C TYR A 141 3.73 4.37 -0.22
N GLY A 142 4.09 3.10 -0.34
CA GLY A 142 5.47 2.64 -0.30
C GLY A 142 5.66 1.32 -1.03
N LEU A 143 6.80 1.18 -1.69
CA LEU A 143 7.22 -0.04 -2.37
C LEU A 143 8.74 -0.13 -2.32
N ALA A 144 9.26 -1.33 -2.06
CA ALA A 144 10.69 -1.60 -2.14
C ALA A 144 10.89 -3.05 -2.61
N SER A 145 11.39 -3.23 -3.83
CA SER A 145 11.89 -4.49 -4.34
C SER A 145 13.31 -4.30 -4.86
N GLU A 146 14.20 -5.21 -4.53
CA GLU A 146 15.61 -5.13 -4.95
C GLU A 146 16.19 -6.53 -5.15
N TYR A 147 16.42 -6.89 -6.40
CA TYR A 147 17.01 -8.15 -6.83
C TYR A 147 18.47 -7.96 -7.19
N ASN A 148 19.25 -9.03 -7.19
CA ASN A 148 20.60 -8.98 -7.72
C ASN A 148 20.58 -8.53 -9.18
N PRO A 149 21.43 -7.57 -9.61
CA PRO A 149 21.45 -7.10 -11.00
C PRO A 149 21.70 -8.20 -12.05
N THR A 150 22.24 -9.33 -11.65
CA THR A 150 22.53 -10.47 -12.55
C THR A 150 21.49 -11.58 -12.48
N TRP A 151 20.37 -11.39 -11.72
CA TRP A 151 19.36 -12.44 -11.63
C TRP A 151 18.66 -12.70 -12.98
N GLU A 152 18.07 -13.87 -13.12
CA GLU A 152 17.46 -14.28 -14.40
C GLU A 152 16.28 -13.40 -14.87
N GLY A 153 15.52 -12.77 -13.96
CA GLY A 153 14.42 -11.84 -14.28
C GLY A 153 14.83 -10.39 -14.44
N ARG A 154 16.10 -10.05 -14.55
CA ARG A 154 16.63 -8.69 -14.60
C ARG A 154 16.03 -7.81 -15.70
N TYR A 155 15.55 -8.41 -16.79
CA TYR A 155 14.92 -7.66 -17.89
C TYR A 155 13.53 -7.13 -17.54
N PHE A 156 12.87 -7.72 -16.54
CA PHE A 156 11.60 -7.23 -16.01
C PHE A 156 11.79 -6.20 -14.90
N GLY A 157 12.88 -6.28 -14.13
CA GLY A 157 13.23 -5.32 -13.09
C GLY A 157 14.33 -5.81 -12.18
N THR A 158 15.20 -4.90 -11.75
CA THR A 158 16.25 -5.19 -10.74
C THR A 158 15.99 -4.45 -9.45
N LYS A 159 15.46 -3.22 -9.53
CA LYS A 159 15.10 -2.43 -8.34
C LYS A 159 13.90 -1.56 -8.62
N THR A 160 12.97 -1.57 -7.68
CA THR A 160 11.86 -0.61 -7.66
C THR A 160 11.73 -0.04 -6.27
N SER A 161 11.60 1.26 -6.19
CA SER A 161 11.33 1.95 -4.94
C SER A 161 10.31 3.05 -5.20
N LEU A 162 9.26 3.07 -4.39
CA LEU A 162 8.28 4.15 -4.34
C LEU A 162 8.16 4.60 -2.90
N GLN A 163 8.20 5.90 -2.69
CA GLN A 163 7.97 6.51 -1.39
C GLN A 163 7.11 7.76 -1.57
N SER A 164 5.94 7.77 -0.96
CA SER A 164 5.05 8.93 -0.89
C SER A 164 4.88 9.35 0.55
N VAL A 165 5.28 10.59 0.88
CA VAL A 165 5.06 11.20 2.18
C VAL A 165 3.96 12.24 2.04
N ALA A 166 2.92 12.13 2.85
CA ALA A 166 1.81 13.07 2.91
C ALA A 166 1.90 13.95 4.16
N VAL A 167 1.68 15.24 3.97
CA VAL A 167 1.44 16.20 5.05
C VAL A 167 -0.01 16.63 4.94
N SER A 168 -0.78 16.50 6.01
CA SER A 168 -2.20 16.83 6.03
C SER A 168 -2.57 17.84 7.11
N PHE A 169 -3.65 18.57 6.84
CA PHE A 169 -4.36 19.41 7.80
C PHE A 169 -5.86 19.14 7.68
N SER A 170 -6.54 19.06 8.81
CA SER A 170 -7.94 18.68 8.86
C SER A 170 -8.68 19.34 10.02
N ALA A 171 -10.00 19.31 9.94
CA ALA A 171 -10.89 19.77 10.99
C ALA A 171 -12.04 18.78 11.18
N GLY A 172 -12.36 18.49 12.44
CA GLY A 172 -13.53 17.73 12.86
C GLY A 172 -14.52 18.66 13.54
N PHE A 173 -15.80 18.56 13.18
CA PHE A 173 -16.86 19.37 13.74
C PHE A 173 -17.97 18.49 14.32
N LYS A 174 -18.21 18.64 15.63
CA LYS A 174 -19.29 17.98 16.37
C LYS A 174 -20.60 18.71 16.12
N VAL A 175 -21.49 18.09 15.35
CA VAL A 175 -22.85 18.63 15.09
C VAL A 175 -23.70 18.51 16.36
N ASN A 176 -23.65 17.32 16.99
CA ASN A 176 -24.25 17.01 18.29
C ASN A 176 -23.45 15.85 18.94
N ASP A 177 -23.93 15.33 20.06
CA ASP A 177 -23.22 14.26 20.79
C ASP A 177 -23.20 12.90 20.07
N GLU A 178 -24.07 12.72 19.09
CA GLU A 178 -24.17 11.48 18.29
C GLU A 178 -23.54 11.60 16.92
N PHE A 179 -23.38 12.81 16.35
CA PHE A 179 -22.98 13.00 14.96
C PHE A 179 -21.92 14.08 14.80
N ALA A 180 -20.87 13.73 14.06
CA ALA A 180 -19.80 14.65 13.67
C ALA A 180 -19.44 14.48 12.19
N VAL A 181 -18.92 15.54 11.60
CA VAL A 181 -18.36 15.58 10.23
C VAL A 181 -16.93 16.10 10.27
N GLY A 182 -16.14 15.75 9.27
CA GLY A 182 -14.77 16.26 9.19
C GLY A 182 -14.27 16.29 7.76
N ALA A 183 -13.31 17.18 7.51
CA ALA A 183 -12.67 17.31 6.22
C ALA A 183 -11.21 17.74 6.37
N GLY A 184 -10.40 17.45 5.37
CA GLY A 184 -8.99 17.81 5.33
C GLY A 184 -8.44 17.88 3.92
N ILE A 185 -7.23 18.41 3.84
CA ILE A 185 -6.42 18.46 2.63
C ILE A 185 -5.07 17.84 2.90
N GLU A 186 -4.47 17.25 1.87
CA GLU A 186 -3.13 16.69 1.94
C GLU A 186 -2.26 17.17 0.79
N GLY A 187 -0.95 17.25 1.05
CA GLY A 187 0.08 17.43 0.04
C GLY A 187 1.03 16.23 0.04
N GLN A 188 1.07 15.47 -1.05
CA GLN A 188 1.93 14.31 -1.21
C GLN A 188 3.24 14.66 -1.93
N ARG A 189 4.37 14.29 -1.33
CA ARG A 189 5.69 14.31 -1.97
C ARG A 189 6.06 12.88 -2.34
N THR A 190 6.24 12.62 -3.64
CA THR A 190 6.51 11.28 -4.15
C THR A 190 7.86 11.22 -4.86
N LYS A 191 8.60 10.13 -4.60
CA LYS A 191 9.82 9.75 -5.31
C LYS A 191 9.67 8.30 -5.77
N ALA A 192 10.03 8.03 -7.02
CA ALA A 192 10.08 6.69 -7.58
C ALA A 192 11.44 6.44 -8.25
N GLN A 193 11.93 5.20 -8.09
CA GLN A 193 13.12 4.70 -8.76
C GLN A 193 12.77 3.35 -9.40
N LEU A 194 13.11 3.19 -10.67
CA LEU A 194 12.92 1.97 -11.42
C LEU A 194 14.21 1.64 -12.16
N ASN A 195 14.78 0.49 -11.86
CA ASN A 195 15.97 -0.02 -12.52
C ASN A 195 15.64 -1.35 -13.21
N THR A 196 16.20 -1.54 -14.39
CA THR A 196 16.05 -2.78 -15.17
C THR A 196 17.30 -2.97 -16.03
N VAL A 197 17.45 -4.15 -16.60
CA VAL A 197 18.42 -4.42 -17.66
C VAL A 197 17.66 -4.46 -18.99
N LEU A 198 18.22 -3.86 -20.01
CA LEU A 198 17.73 -3.95 -21.37
C LEU A 198 18.42 -5.12 -22.06
N ASP A 199 17.65 -6.06 -22.60
CA ASP A 199 18.17 -7.21 -23.38
C ASP A 199 18.53 -6.75 -24.81
N THR A 200 19.54 -5.89 -24.91
CA THR A 200 20.03 -5.42 -26.21
C THR A 200 20.73 -6.53 -27.00
N THR A 201 21.30 -7.53 -26.32
CA THR A 201 21.88 -8.73 -26.97
C THR A 201 20.81 -9.57 -27.63
N GLY A 202 19.75 -9.94 -26.90
CA GLY A 202 18.65 -10.73 -27.45
C GLY A 202 17.91 -10.00 -28.56
N ALA A 203 17.70 -8.67 -28.41
CA ALA A 203 17.11 -7.85 -29.46
C ALA A 203 17.99 -7.82 -30.72
N ALA A 204 19.31 -7.70 -30.59
CA ALA A 204 20.22 -7.75 -31.72
C ALA A 204 20.12 -9.08 -32.47
N ASN A 205 20.11 -10.19 -31.74
CA ASN A 205 20.02 -11.54 -32.32
C ASN A 205 18.65 -11.80 -32.96
N ALA A 206 17.56 -11.51 -32.24
CA ALA A 206 16.21 -11.91 -32.65
C ALA A 206 15.55 -10.95 -33.64
N LEU A 207 15.80 -9.65 -33.52
CA LEU A 207 15.10 -8.62 -34.30
C LEU A 207 15.95 -8.12 -35.51
N PHE A 208 17.29 -8.11 -35.35
CA PHE A 208 18.18 -7.49 -36.34
C PHE A 208 19.14 -8.47 -37.01
N ASN A 209 19.08 -9.76 -36.66
CA ASN A 209 20.01 -10.79 -37.18
C ASN A 209 21.50 -10.43 -36.97
N ILE A 210 21.82 -9.74 -35.87
CA ILE A 210 23.18 -9.42 -35.49
C ILE A 210 23.64 -10.47 -34.47
N PRO A 211 24.47 -11.45 -34.82
CA PRO A 211 24.83 -12.56 -33.90
C PRO A 211 25.81 -12.06 -32.84
N LEU A 212 25.36 -12.05 -31.61
CA LEU A 212 26.15 -11.72 -30.42
C LEU A 212 26.06 -12.87 -29.42
N PRO A 213 27.15 -13.16 -28.67
CA PRO A 213 27.07 -14.11 -27.56
C PRO A 213 26.02 -13.62 -26.52
N PRO A 214 25.27 -14.53 -25.88
CA PRO A 214 24.23 -14.17 -24.94
C PRO A 214 24.70 -13.18 -23.86
N GLN A 215 23.90 -12.13 -23.62
CA GLN A 215 24.09 -11.17 -22.53
C GLN A 215 25.37 -10.30 -22.57
N THR A 216 26.09 -10.28 -23.69
CA THR A 216 27.38 -9.57 -23.80
C THR A 216 27.24 -8.07 -24.07
N ALA A 217 26.07 -7.62 -24.55
CA ALA A 217 25.80 -6.24 -24.88
C ALA A 217 24.62 -5.65 -24.10
N ASP A 218 24.23 -6.28 -22.98
CA ASP A 218 23.12 -5.83 -22.14
C ASP A 218 23.45 -4.49 -21.44
N GLU A 219 22.46 -3.61 -21.36
CA GLU A 219 22.59 -2.28 -20.77
C GLU A 219 21.69 -2.13 -19.53
N GLN A 220 22.18 -1.42 -18.49
CA GLN A 220 21.37 -1.10 -17.33
C GLN A 220 20.64 0.23 -17.52
N LEU A 221 19.32 0.23 -17.37
CA LEU A 221 18.48 1.42 -17.37
C LEU A 221 18.07 1.77 -15.94
N ASN A 222 18.48 2.93 -15.47
CA ASN A 222 18.14 3.46 -14.16
C ASN A 222 17.32 4.73 -14.30
N VAL A 223 16.08 4.72 -13.81
CA VAL A 223 15.16 5.86 -13.85
C VAL A 223 14.93 6.37 -12.42
N THR A 224 15.04 7.67 -12.23
CA THR A 224 14.68 8.32 -10.96
C THR A 224 13.82 9.54 -11.25
N VAL A 225 12.59 9.53 -10.74
CA VAL A 225 11.61 10.60 -10.91
C VAL A 225 10.98 10.98 -9.57
N LYS A 226 10.59 12.24 -9.43
CA LYS A 226 10.00 12.78 -8.21
C LYS A 226 8.96 13.85 -8.49
N LYS A 227 8.00 14.00 -7.58
CA LYS A 227 7.09 15.14 -7.50
C LYS A 227 7.27 15.81 -6.14
N ARG A 228 7.34 17.13 -6.12
CA ARG A 228 7.58 17.86 -4.87
C ARG A 228 6.31 17.92 -4.01
N PHE A 229 5.18 18.28 -4.62
CA PHE A 229 3.85 18.24 -3.99
C PHE A 229 2.78 18.01 -5.06
N ALA A 230 1.83 17.15 -4.72
CA ALA A 230 0.55 16.98 -5.39
C ALA A 230 -0.53 16.97 -4.31
N PHE A 231 -1.69 17.52 -4.58
CA PHE A 231 -2.70 17.78 -3.56
C PHE A 231 -3.88 16.84 -3.70
N GLY A 232 -4.41 16.43 -2.55
CA GLY A 232 -5.63 15.67 -2.38
C GLY A 232 -6.51 16.28 -1.29
N TYR A 233 -7.71 15.77 -1.17
CA TYR A 233 -8.65 16.08 -0.11
C TYR A 233 -9.27 14.82 0.44
N PHE A 234 -9.76 14.93 1.66
CA PHE A 234 -10.42 13.82 2.33
C PHE A 234 -11.48 14.33 3.32
N GLY A 235 -12.38 13.44 3.69
CA GLY A 235 -13.39 13.78 4.66
C GLY A 235 -14.24 12.58 5.03
N GLY A 236 -15.10 12.79 6.03
CA GLY A 236 -15.95 11.72 6.52
C GLY A 236 -16.94 12.17 7.57
N PHE A 237 -17.63 11.21 8.13
CA PHE A 237 -18.52 11.42 9.28
C PHE A 237 -18.34 10.31 10.31
N VAL A 238 -18.77 10.59 11.53
CA VAL A 238 -18.92 9.62 12.62
C VAL A 238 -20.33 9.74 13.18
N PHE A 239 -20.96 8.59 13.40
CA PHE A 239 -22.29 8.48 13.98
C PHE A 239 -22.26 7.49 15.15
N LYS A 240 -22.76 7.94 16.31
CA LYS A 240 -22.87 7.15 17.56
C LYS A 240 -24.34 6.85 17.84
N PRO A 241 -24.94 5.82 17.21
CA PRO A 241 -26.36 5.49 17.40
C PRO A 241 -26.72 5.08 18.83
N THR A 242 -25.72 4.60 19.59
CA THR A 242 -25.83 4.24 21.00
C THR A 242 -24.54 4.66 21.73
N SER A 243 -24.53 4.57 23.05
CA SER A 243 -23.29 4.77 23.84
C SER A 243 -22.24 3.67 23.63
N GLN A 244 -22.62 2.55 23.04
CA GLN A 244 -21.76 1.38 22.79
C GLN A 244 -21.30 1.28 21.34
N ASP A 245 -22.05 1.83 20.39
CA ASP A 245 -21.77 1.71 18.95
C ASP A 245 -21.28 3.02 18.37
N THR A 246 -20.21 2.93 17.59
CA THR A 246 -19.70 4.03 16.77
C THR A 246 -19.55 3.53 15.33
N LEU A 247 -20.10 4.28 14.39
CA LEU A 247 -19.96 4.06 12.95
C LEU A 247 -19.16 5.21 12.36
N GLY A 248 -18.26 4.91 11.45
CA GLY A 248 -17.48 5.89 10.72
C GLY A 248 -17.49 5.62 9.23
N PHE A 249 -17.50 6.68 8.46
CA PHE A 249 -17.25 6.64 7.03
C PHE A 249 -16.21 7.69 6.68
N SER A 250 -15.23 7.30 5.85
CA SER A 250 -14.25 8.23 5.32
C SER A 250 -14.01 8.00 3.83
N TYR A 251 -13.61 9.05 3.14
CA TYR A 251 -13.24 9.06 1.74
C TYR A 251 -11.99 9.90 1.53
N HIS A 252 -11.03 9.37 0.77
CA HIS A 252 -9.83 10.06 0.31
C HIS A 252 -9.84 10.14 -1.22
N SER A 253 -9.58 11.34 -1.73
CA SER A 253 -9.55 11.57 -3.17
C SER A 253 -8.32 10.92 -3.82
N ARG A 254 -8.43 10.61 -5.10
CA ARG A 254 -7.27 10.34 -5.95
C ARG A 254 -6.32 11.53 -5.97
N VAL A 255 -5.00 11.28 -5.92
CA VAL A 255 -3.98 12.32 -6.11
C VAL A 255 -3.25 12.10 -7.43
N GLN A 256 -3.44 13.03 -8.35
CA GLN A 256 -2.81 12.98 -9.67
C GLN A 256 -1.39 13.56 -9.58
N GLN A 257 -0.42 12.81 -10.08
CA GLN A 257 0.98 13.17 -9.99
C GLN A 257 1.69 12.98 -11.34
N ILE A 258 2.41 14.02 -11.76
CA ILE A 258 3.40 13.93 -12.83
C ILE A 258 4.77 14.07 -12.17
N LEU A 259 5.50 12.98 -12.13
CA LEU A 259 6.86 12.92 -11.58
C LEU A 259 7.84 13.27 -12.71
N SER A 260 8.87 14.04 -12.38
CA SER A 260 9.92 14.45 -13.33
C SER A 260 11.31 14.13 -12.76
N GLY A 261 12.24 13.79 -13.62
CA GLY A 261 13.60 13.44 -13.23
C GLY A 261 14.46 13.07 -14.43
N THR A 262 15.27 12.04 -14.28
CA THR A 262 16.21 11.59 -15.30
C THR A 262 16.26 10.08 -15.38
N TYR A 263 16.67 9.59 -16.53
CA TYR A 263 17.17 8.23 -16.67
C TYR A 263 18.63 8.24 -17.13
N ASN A 264 19.34 7.17 -16.81
CA ASN A 264 20.71 6.92 -17.20
C ASN A 264 20.84 5.50 -17.74
N VAL A 265 21.72 5.32 -18.71
CA VAL A 265 22.05 4.02 -19.29
C VAL A 265 23.52 3.71 -19.00
N TYR A 266 23.75 2.54 -18.42
CA TYR A 266 25.08 2.07 -18.07
C TYR A 266 25.38 0.73 -18.74
N GLY A 267 26.56 0.62 -19.36
CA GLY A 267 27.01 -0.61 -20.00
C GLY A 267 28.12 -0.34 -21.02
N GLY A 268 28.27 -1.28 -21.96
CA GLY A 268 29.34 -1.28 -22.94
C GLY A 268 29.09 -0.45 -24.20
N ALA A 269 30.15 -0.23 -24.97
CA ALA A 269 30.05 0.51 -26.24
C ALA A 269 29.13 -0.20 -27.24
N THR A 270 29.15 -1.55 -27.28
CA THR A 270 28.33 -2.35 -28.21
C THR A 270 26.85 -2.17 -27.93
N GLY A 271 26.39 -2.32 -26.67
CA GLY A 271 24.99 -2.15 -26.31
C GLY A 271 24.50 -0.72 -26.56
N LYS A 272 25.31 0.28 -26.23
CA LYS A 272 25.00 1.69 -26.54
C LYS A 272 24.87 1.97 -28.04
N ALA A 273 25.72 1.35 -28.87
CA ALA A 273 25.61 1.44 -30.31
C ALA A 273 24.32 0.79 -30.82
N LEU A 274 23.92 -0.38 -30.26
CA LEU A 274 22.67 -1.05 -30.58
C LEU A 274 21.45 -0.20 -30.21
N LEU A 275 21.43 0.44 -29.03
CA LEU A 275 20.35 1.36 -28.65
C LEU A 275 20.21 2.55 -29.62
N THR A 276 21.32 3.04 -30.16
CA THR A 276 21.31 4.11 -31.17
C THR A 276 20.79 3.61 -32.51
N LEU A 277 21.11 2.38 -32.86
CA LEU A 277 20.74 1.78 -34.15
C LEU A 277 19.29 1.28 -34.18
N ALA A 278 18.78 0.77 -33.06
CA ALA A 278 17.48 0.12 -32.96
C ALA A 278 16.31 0.92 -33.59
N PRO A 279 16.11 2.23 -33.30
CA PRO A 279 15.03 3.01 -33.90
C PRO A 279 15.18 3.23 -35.41
N THR A 280 16.38 3.08 -35.96
CA THR A 280 16.61 3.16 -37.43
C THR A 280 16.27 1.86 -38.13
N LEU A 281 16.35 0.73 -37.42
CA LEU A 281 16.00 -0.59 -37.93
C LEU A 281 14.50 -0.90 -37.77
N ASP A 282 13.92 -0.47 -36.69
CA ASP A 282 12.47 -0.51 -36.43
C ASP A 282 11.98 0.77 -35.76
N PRO A 283 11.31 1.67 -36.49
CA PRO A 283 10.79 2.93 -35.98
C PRO A 283 9.72 2.80 -34.87
N ASN A 284 9.17 1.61 -34.66
CA ASN A 284 8.21 1.34 -33.57
C ASN A 284 8.90 1.11 -32.22
N LEU A 285 10.21 0.88 -32.21
CA LEU A 285 10.95 0.72 -30.99
C LEU A 285 11.18 2.07 -30.28
N PRO A 286 11.16 2.09 -28.93
CA PRO A 286 11.39 3.32 -28.21
C PRO A 286 12.81 3.85 -28.44
N THR A 287 12.93 5.17 -28.63
CA THR A 287 14.23 5.83 -28.76
C THR A 287 14.82 6.05 -27.36
N ILE A 288 15.76 5.20 -26.97
CA ILE A 288 16.49 5.30 -25.70
C ILE A 288 17.87 5.92 -25.99
N ASN A 289 18.09 7.15 -25.49
CA ASN A 289 19.41 7.78 -25.61
C ASN A 289 20.44 7.01 -24.74
N PRO A 290 21.50 6.45 -25.32
CA PRO A 290 22.51 5.68 -24.59
C PRO A 290 23.30 6.49 -23.53
N ASN A 291 23.20 7.81 -23.57
CA ASN A 291 23.80 8.71 -22.58
C ASN A 291 22.80 9.15 -21.51
N GLY A 292 21.56 8.65 -21.56
CA GLY A 292 20.50 9.07 -20.66
C GLY A 292 19.79 10.34 -21.11
N GLY A 293 18.87 10.82 -20.27
CA GLY A 293 18.08 12.01 -20.58
C GLY A 293 17.04 12.34 -19.51
N PRO A 294 16.19 13.34 -19.77
CA PRO A 294 15.07 13.64 -18.90
C PRO A 294 14.07 12.49 -18.89
N ALA A 295 13.41 12.30 -17.77
CA ALA A 295 12.34 11.32 -17.62
C ALA A 295 11.13 11.93 -16.92
N SER A 296 9.94 11.52 -17.34
CA SER A 296 8.68 11.85 -16.70
C SER A 296 7.81 10.61 -16.59
N ALA A 297 7.03 10.53 -15.50
CA ALA A 297 6.08 9.46 -15.28
C ALA A 297 4.76 10.02 -14.72
N SER A 298 3.62 9.52 -15.23
CA SER A 298 2.32 9.76 -14.62
C SER A 298 2.06 8.65 -13.58
N LEU A 299 1.88 9.02 -12.32
CA LEU A 299 1.56 8.12 -11.23
C LEU A 299 0.40 8.70 -10.44
N ASN A 300 -0.76 8.08 -10.53
CA ASN A 300 -1.92 8.47 -9.75
C ASN A 300 -2.05 7.53 -8.55
N THR A 301 -2.13 8.10 -7.35
CA THR A 301 -2.52 7.31 -6.18
C THR A 301 -4.04 7.18 -6.16
N PRO A 302 -4.59 5.97 -5.88
CA PRO A 302 -6.02 5.73 -5.98
C PRO A 302 -6.83 6.48 -4.92
N ALA A 303 -8.10 6.75 -5.22
CA ALA A 303 -9.08 7.09 -4.20
C ALA A 303 -9.39 5.86 -3.35
N PHE A 304 -9.83 6.07 -2.11
CA PHE A 304 -10.35 5.00 -1.28
C PHE A 304 -11.44 5.48 -0.33
N ALA A 305 -12.28 4.56 0.08
CA ALA A 305 -13.31 4.80 1.09
C ALA A 305 -13.28 3.69 2.14
N SER A 306 -13.57 4.04 3.38
CA SER A 306 -13.67 3.11 4.51
C SER A 306 -15.01 3.25 5.22
N LEU A 307 -15.59 2.13 5.58
CA LEU A 307 -16.70 2.02 6.50
C LEU A 307 -16.22 1.26 7.72
N ASP A 308 -16.25 1.92 8.87
CA ASP A 308 -15.71 1.43 10.12
C ASP A 308 -16.83 1.29 11.17
N TRP A 309 -16.72 0.29 12.00
CA TRP A 309 -17.59 0.04 13.14
C TRP A 309 -16.78 -0.30 14.37
N LEU A 310 -17.17 0.26 15.52
CA LEU A 310 -16.63 -0.03 16.83
C LEU A 310 -17.80 -0.30 17.80
N HIS A 311 -17.74 -1.41 18.54
CA HIS A 311 -18.69 -1.75 19.59
C HIS A 311 -17.98 -1.99 20.91
N MET A 312 -18.43 -1.31 21.96
CA MET A 312 -17.97 -1.47 23.33
C MET A 312 -18.88 -2.45 24.07
N PHE A 313 -18.51 -3.75 24.13
CA PHE A 313 -19.30 -4.75 24.85
C PHE A 313 -19.32 -4.51 26.35
N THR A 314 -18.19 -4.09 26.88
CA THR A 314 -17.98 -3.72 28.28
C THR A 314 -16.94 -2.61 28.37
N ASP A 315 -16.70 -2.04 29.54
CA ASP A 315 -15.60 -1.08 29.76
C ASP A 315 -14.20 -1.68 29.51
N ARG A 316 -14.11 -3.02 29.43
CA ARG A 316 -12.85 -3.75 29.20
C ARG A 316 -12.73 -4.41 27.85
N PHE A 317 -13.82 -4.65 27.13
CA PHE A 317 -13.79 -5.38 25.86
C PHE A 317 -14.52 -4.63 24.76
N SER A 318 -13.81 -4.40 23.67
CA SER A 318 -14.35 -3.83 22.44
C SER A 318 -14.02 -4.68 21.23
N LEU A 319 -14.86 -4.61 20.22
CA LEU A 319 -14.66 -5.22 18.91
C LEU A 319 -14.91 -4.18 17.83
N ALA A 320 -14.11 -4.23 16.79
CA ALA A 320 -14.19 -3.32 15.65
C ALA A 320 -14.14 -4.08 14.34
N GLY A 321 -14.71 -3.49 13.30
CA GLY A 321 -14.67 -3.99 11.93
C GLY A 321 -14.45 -2.87 10.94
N THR A 322 -13.83 -3.19 9.82
CA THR A 322 -13.59 -2.27 8.70
C THR A 322 -13.90 -2.97 7.39
N ILE A 323 -14.54 -2.22 6.47
CA ILE A 323 -14.62 -2.54 5.05
C ILE A 323 -14.03 -1.34 4.31
N LYS A 324 -12.98 -1.58 3.52
CA LYS A 324 -12.30 -0.54 2.73
C LYS A 324 -12.39 -0.89 1.25
N TRP A 325 -12.79 0.07 0.44
CA TRP A 325 -12.70 0.02 -1.03
C TRP A 325 -11.54 0.90 -1.49
N THR A 326 -10.83 0.46 -2.54
CA THR A 326 -9.75 1.24 -3.18
C THR A 326 -9.91 1.21 -4.69
N ASP A 327 -9.92 2.40 -5.31
CA ASP A 327 -10.04 2.68 -6.76
C ASP A 327 -8.74 2.33 -7.52
N TRP A 328 -8.28 1.10 -7.42
CA TRP A 328 -7.09 0.65 -8.13
C TRP A 328 -7.28 0.56 -9.63
N SER A 329 -8.52 0.45 -10.13
CA SER A 329 -8.83 0.49 -11.56
C SER A 329 -8.38 1.80 -12.24
N SER A 330 -8.08 2.82 -11.47
CA SER A 330 -7.46 4.06 -11.96
C SER A 330 -5.98 3.92 -12.34
N PHE A 331 -5.31 2.83 -11.94
CA PHE A 331 -3.90 2.55 -12.25
C PHE A 331 -3.78 1.47 -13.32
N GLN A 332 -3.97 1.86 -14.59
CA GLN A 332 -3.95 0.93 -15.72
C GLN A 332 -2.55 0.71 -16.30
N SER A 333 -1.68 1.71 -16.18
CA SER A 333 -0.31 1.62 -16.69
C SER A 333 0.60 2.65 -16.03
N LEU A 334 1.89 2.32 -15.95
CA LEU A 334 2.95 3.26 -15.64
C LEU A 334 3.69 3.59 -16.93
N VAL A 335 3.47 4.81 -17.45
CA VAL A 335 4.10 5.29 -18.69
C VAL A 335 5.28 6.18 -18.33
N LEU A 336 6.46 5.80 -18.80
CA LEU A 336 7.67 6.62 -18.74
C LEU A 336 7.86 7.33 -20.08
N THR A 337 8.10 8.63 -20.06
CA THR A 337 8.35 9.44 -21.26
C THR A 337 9.66 10.20 -21.14
N SER A 338 10.27 10.52 -22.29
CA SER A 338 11.39 11.43 -22.40
C SER A 338 11.16 12.37 -23.58
N ASN A 339 11.29 13.68 -23.36
CA ASN A 339 11.04 14.70 -24.38
C ASN A 339 9.67 14.52 -25.11
N GLY A 340 8.65 14.09 -24.37
CA GLY A 340 7.32 13.85 -24.90
C GLY A 340 7.14 12.51 -25.66
N GLN A 341 8.20 11.72 -25.85
CA GLN A 341 8.13 10.39 -26.46
C GLN A 341 8.05 9.30 -25.38
N GLN A 342 7.29 8.26 -25.64
CA GLN A 342 7.18 7.12 -24.74
C GLN A 342 8.47 6.30 -24.75
N LEU A 343 9.09 6.13 -23.58
CA LEU A 343 10.22 5.23 -23.37
C LEU A 343 9.77 3.83 -23.02
N VAL A 344 8.83 3.73 -22.09
CA VAL A 344 8.33 2.47 -21.54
C VAL A 344 6.86 2.62 -21.17
N ASN A 345 6.06 1.61 -21.45
CA ASN A 345 4.69 1.47 -20.96
C ASN A 345 4.55 0.15 -20.21
N LEU A 346 4.49 0.23 -18.88
CA LEU A 346 4.26 -0.93 -18.03
C LEU A 346 2.75 -1.06 -17.78
N THR A 347 2.10 -1.89 -18.60
CA THR A 347 0.68 -2.19 -18.43
C THR A 347 0.47 -2.92 -17.10
N GLN A 348 -0.43 -2.42 -16.26
CA GLN A 348 -0.77 -2.98 -14.96
C GLN A 348 -2.16 -3.63 -14.99
N GLY A 349 -3.14 -2.98 -15.62
CA GLY A 349 -4.49 -3.51 -15.76
C GLY A 349 -5.13 -3.80 -14.39
N TYR A 350 -4.93 -2.91 -13.42
CA TYR A 350 -5.43 -3.11 -12.05
C TYR A 350 -6.96 -3.04 -12.01
N LYS A 351 -7.55 -3.75 -11.06
CA LYS A 351 -8.98 -3.73 -10.71
C LYS A 351 -9.18 -3.09 -9.35
N ASP A 352 -10.37 -2.59 -9.08
CA ASP A 352 -10.77 -2.15 -7.75
C ASP A 352 -10.69 -3.30 -6.75
N THR A 353 -10.38 -2.98 -5.51
CA THR A 353 -10.19 -3.97 -4.44
C THR A 353 -10.97 -3.62 -3.19
N TYR A 354 -11.23 -4.65 -2.40
CA TYR A 354 -11.82 -4.55 -1.07
C TYR A 354 -10.88 -5.18 -0.05
N ALA A 355 -10.82 -4.54 1.12
CA ALA A 355 -10.21 -5.13 2.31
C ALA A 355 -11.26 -5.20 3.41
N VAL A 356 -11.21 -6.27 4.20
CA VAL A 356 -12.09 -6.46 5.36
C VAL A 356 -11.26 -6.90 6.55
N SER A 357 -11.56 -6.35 7.72
CA SER A 357 -10.88 -6.73 8.95
C SER A 357 -11.81 -6.69 10.17
N VAL A 358 -11.48 -7.52 11.15
CA VAL A 358 -12.12 -7.57 12.46
C VAL A 358 -11.02 -7.67 13.50
N GLY A 359 -11.10 -6.85 14.53
CA GLY A 359 -10.13 -6.84 15.63
C GLY A 359 -10.71 -6.22 16.89
N GLY A 360 -10.04 -6.37 17.99
CA GLY A 360 -10.54 -5.84 19.25
C GLY A 360 -9.48 -5.63 20.30
N ASP A 361 -9.90 -4.93 21.35
CA ASP A 361 -9.09 -4.59 22.51
C ASP A 361 -9.67 -5.26 23.76
N TYR A 362 -8.79 -5.78 24.60
CA TYR A 362 -9.12 -6.28 25.93
C TYR A 362 -8.24 -5.63 26.98
N LYS A 363 -8.84 -4.79 27.83
CA LYS A 363 -8.16 -4.19 29.00
C LYS A 363 -7.95 -5.26 30.07
N LEU A 364 -6.73 -5.80 30.13
CA LEU A 364 -6.35 -6.80 31.11
C LEU A 364 -6.33 -6.19 32.52
N THR A 365 -5.78 -4.97 32.63
CA THR A 365 -5.78 -4.12 33.82
C THR A 365 -6.06 -2.67 33.37
N ASP A 366 -6.08 -1.73 34.32
CA ASP A 366 -6.21 -0.31 33.99
C ASP A 366 -4.99 0.25 33.20
N GLN A 367 -3.84 -0.45 33.26
CA GLN A 367 -2.61 -0.08 32.59
C GLN A 367 -2.35 -0.90 31.31
N TRP A 368 -2.77 -2.16 31.25
CA TRP A 368 -2.42 -3.07 30.16
C TRP A 368 -3.63 -3.40 29.29
N THR A 369 -3.48 -3.22 27.99
CA THR A 369 -4.46 -3.59 26.96
C THR A 369 -3.85 -4.59 26.00
N LEU A 370 -4.51 -5.73 25.80
CA LEU A 370 -4.18 -6.70 24.76
C LEU A 370 -5.01 -6.40 23.51
N ARG A 371 -4.40 -6.62 22.35
CA ARG A 371 -5.05 -6.42 21.05
C ARG A 371 -4.82 -7.60 20.13
N ALA A 372 -5.83 -7.94 19.36
CA ALA A 372 -5.71 -8.93 18.29
C ALA A 372 -6.69 -8.61 17.16
N GLY A 373 -6.34 -9.06 15.95
CA GLY A 373 -7.21 -8.89 14.78
C GLY A 373 -6.83 -9.81 13.66
N VAL A 374 -7.78 -10.02 12.77
CA VAL A 374 -7.62 -10.75 11.52
C VAL A 374 -8.23 -9.92 10.39
N GLY A 375 -7.66 -10.06 9.21
CA GLY A 375 -8.14 -9.33 8.04
C GLY A 375 -7.85 -10.09 6.76
N TYR A 376 -8.45 -9.57 5.72
CA TYR A 376 -8.27 -10.01 4.36
C TYR A 376 -8.17 -8.79 3.45
N ASP A 377 -7.14 -8.74 2.61
CA ASP A 377 -6.85 -7.62 1.73
C ASP A 377 -6.63 -8.12 0.30
N GLU A 378 -7.46 -7.65 -0.64
CA GLU A 378 -7.44 -8.04 -2.04
C GLU A 378 -6.31 -7.40 -2.84
N THR A 379 -5.66 -8.15 -3.80
CA THR A 379 -4.72 -7.58 -4.79
C THR A 379 -5.45 -6.96 -5.98
N PRO A 380 -5.00 -5.83 -6.50
CA PRO A 380 -5.46 -5.32 -7.77
C PRO A 380 -4.80 -6.00 -8.97
N THR A 381 -3.69 -6.74 -8.79
CA THR A 381 -2.87 -7.31 -9.86
C THR A 381 -3.53 -8.52 -10.53
N ASN A 382 -3.06 -8.88 -11.71
CA ASN A 382 -3.54 -10.05 -12.43
C ASN A 382 -2.36 -10.87 -13.03
N ILE A 383 -2.60 -12.10 -13.44
CA ILE A 383 -1.57 -13.04 -13.88
C ILE A 383 -0.80 -12.58 -15.13
N ILE A 384 -1.42 -11.78 -15.99
CA ILE A 384 -0.86 -11.35 -17.29
C ILE A 384 -0.12 -10.01 -17.23
N SER A 385 -0.21 -9.29 -16.10
CA SER A 385 0.49 -8.01 -15.92
C SER A 385 1.31 -7.95 -14.64
N ARG A 386 1.20 -8.96 -13.75
CA ARG A 386 2.04 -9.04 -12.54
C ARG A 386 3.49 -9.22 -12.94
N ASP A 387 4.33 -8.30 -12.50
CA ASP A 387 5.76 -8.36 -12.74
C ASP A 387 6.56 -8.37 -11.41
N PRO A 388 7.85 -8.67 -11.45
CA PRO A 388 8.68 -8.77 -10.25
C PRO A 388 8.83 -7.44 -9.49
N ARG A 389 8.43 -6.31 -10.06
CA ARG A 389 8.46 -5.02 -9.36
C ARG A 389 7.41 -4.96 -8.27
N ILE A 390 6.23 -5.56 -8.54
CA ILE A 390 5.09 -5.63 -7.63
C ILE A 390 4.52 -7.06 -7.71
N PRO A 391 5.21 -8.04 -7.11
CA PRO A 391 4.78 -9.44 -7.13
C PRO A 391 3.62 -9.69 -6.15
N ASP A 392 2.66 -8.78 -6.11
CA ASP A 392 1.60 -8.72 -5.13
C ASP A 392 0.52 -9.77 -5.36
N GLN A 393 0.01 -10.32 -4.27
CA GLN A 393 -1.15 -11.20 -4.25
C GLN A 393 -1.93 -10.98 -2.94
N SER A 394 -3.19 -11.41 -2.88
CA SER A 394 -4.03 -11.29 -1.72
C SER A 394 -3.46 -11.91 -0.48
N ARG A 395 -3.73 -11.26 0.62
CA ARG A 395 -3.15 -11.63 1.90
C ARG A 395 -4.20 -11.73 3.00
N LYS A 396 -3.96 -12.68 3.88
CA LYS A 396 -4.61 -12.76 5.17
C LYS A 396 -3.74 -12.05 6.19
N LEU A 397 -4.35 -11.27 7.03
CA LEU A 397 -3.68 -10.49 8.06
C LEU A 397 -3.94 -11.13 9.41
N LEU A 398 -2.90 -11.25 10.22
CA LEU A 398 -3.00 -11.63 11.63
C LEU A 398 -2.21 -10.62 12.44
N GLY A 399 -2.92 -9.83 13.24
CA GLY A 399 -2.33 -8.83 14.12
C GLY A 399 -2.42 -9.23 15.58
N VAL A 400 -1.40 -8.88 16.36
CA VAL A 400 -1.39 -8.96 17.83
C VAL A 400 -0.61 -7.78 18.38
N GLY A 401 -0.96 -7.36 19.59
CA GLY A 401 -0.24 -6.25 20.23
C GLY A 401 -0.61 -6.03 21.67
N VAL A 402 0.12 -5.11 22.27
CA VAL A 402 -0.04 -4.72 23.66
C VAL A 402 0.10 -3.21 23.81
N GLY A 403 -0.80 -2.62 24.59
CA GLY A 403 -0.72 -1.23 25.04
C GLY A 403 -0.40 -1.14 26.52
N TYR A 404 0.37 -0.13 26.87
CA TYR A 404 0.73 0.20 28.23
C TYR A 404 0.46 1.67 28.54
N LYS A 405 -0.46 1.95 29.44
CA LYS A 405 -0.70 3.28 29.99
C LYS A 405 0.37 3.56 31.04
N ALA A 406 1.45 4.25 30.64
CA ALA A 406 2.58 4.54 31.53
C ALA A 406 2.21 5.59 32.60
N THR A 407 1.42 6.60 32.20
CA THR A 407 0.84 7.63 33.08
C THR A 407 -0.55 7.99 32.58
N ASP A 408 -1.24 8.94 33.23
CA ASP A 408 -2.51 9.47 32.72
C ASP A 408 -2.36 10.24 31.42
N HIS A 409 -1.13 10.69 31.12
CA HIS A 409 -0.81 11.47 29.93
C HIS A 409 -0.07 10.68 28.84
N LEU A 410 0.61 9.57 29.18
CA LEU A 410 1.48 8.85 28.26
C LEU A 410 1.06 7.39 28.11
N GLY A 411 0.69 7.03 26.89
CA GLY A 411 0.49 5.65 26.44
C GLY A 411 1.58 5.20 25.48
N VAL A 412 1.94 3.91 25.54
CA VAL A 412 2.87 3.26 24.60
C VAL A 412 2.23 1.99 24.08
N ASP A 413 2.23 1.80 22.77
CA ASP A 413 1.69 0.61 22.11
C ASP A 413 2.77 -0.09 21.31
N LEU A 414 2.74 -1.42 21.33
CA LEU A 414 3.51 -2.30 20.45
C LEU A 414 2.55 -3.15 19.64
N GLY A 415 2.77 -3.20 18.33
CA GLY A 415 1.99 -3.99 17.41
C GLY A 415 2.88 -4.85 16.51
N TYR A 416 2.41 -6.05 16.23
CA TYR A 416 2.96 -6.94 15.22
C TYR A 416 1.83 -7.42 14.33
N GLN A 417 2.09 -7.46 13.01
CA GLN A 417 1.16 -8.04 12.04
C GLN A 417 1.94 -8.93 11.08
N HIS A 418 1.48 -10.17 10.91
CA HIS A 418 1.96 -11.06 9.86
C HIS A 418 0.99 -11.06 8.67
N GLN A 419 1.54 -11.01 7.47
CA GLN A 419 0.81 -11.01 6.21
C GLN A 419 1.10 -12.31 5.47
N PHE A 420 0.14 -13.24 5.48
CA PHE A 420 0.17 -14.48 4.73
C PHE A 420 -0.27 -14.18 3.30
N VAL A 421 0.69 -13.96 2.40
CA VAL A 421 0.41 -13.70 0.98
C VAL A 421 0.17 -15.03 0.27
N ASN A 422 -0.86 -15.10 -0.55
CA ASN A 422 -1.09 -16.28 -1.36
C ASN A 422 -0.04 -16.37 -2.48
N ARG A 423 0.20 -17.58 -2.99
CA ARG A 423 1.07 -17.80 -4.13
C ARG A 423 0.63 -16.94 -5.31
N ALA A 424 1.54 -16.16 -5.87
CA ALA A 424 1.29 -15.15 -6.89
C ALA A 424 1.72 -15.67 -8.28
N PRO A 425 0.84 -16.30 -9.07
CA PRO A 425 1.19 -16.78 -10.40
C PRO A 425 1.48 -15.63 -11.35
N VAL A 426 2.44 -15.82 -12.25
CA VAL A 426 2.86 -14.86 -13.27
C VAL A 426 3.01 -15.54 -14.62
N ASN A 427 2.56 -14.87 -15.67
CA ASN A 427 2.73 -15.29 -17.04
C ASN A 427 2.82 -14.04 -17.94
N LEU A 428 4.01 -13.46 -17.99
CA LEU A 428 4.31 -12.30 -18.83
C LEU A 428 4.86 -12.76 -20.17
N VAL A 429 4.22 -12.31 -21.22
CA VAL A 429 4.64 -12.56 -22.61
C VAL A 429 4.84 -11.21 -23.29
N ASN A 430 5.97 -11.03 -23.97
CA ASN A 430 6.30 -9.79 -24.68
C ASN A 430 6.26 -8.55 -23.77
N SER A 431 7.22 -8.44 -22.86
CA SER A 431 7.35 -7.23 -22.05
C SER A 431 7.49 -5.98 -22.94
N PRO A 432 6.85 -4.87 -22.57
CA PRO A 432 6.93 -3.59 -23.29
C PRO A 432 8.31 -2.92 -23.17
N ILE A 433 9.23 -3.49 -22.42
CA ILE A 433 10.62 -3.06 -22.33
C ILE A 433 11.40 -3.76 -23.45
N LEU A 434 12.25 -3.04 -24.14
CA LEU A 434 13.07 -3.57 -25.24
C LEU A 434 13.75 -4.88 -24.83
N GLY A 435 13.34 -5.99 -25.43
CA GLY A 435 13.97 -7.29 -25.29
C GLY A 435 13.67 -8.08 -24.02
N ALA A 436 12.63 -7.77 -23.24
CA ALA A 436 12.43 -8.46 -21.96
C ALA A 436 11.96 -9.93 -22.04
N GLY A 437 11.52 -10.40 -23.21
CA GLY A 437 11.16 -11.82 -23.43
C GLY A 437 9.93 -12.29 -22.63
N THR A 438 10.01 -13.47 -21.99
CA THR A 438 8.90 -14.08 -21.25
C THR A 438 9.29 -14.47 -19.82
N MET A 439 8.32 -14.41 -18.91
CA MET A 439 8.43 -14.84 -17.53
C MET A 439 7.21 -15.68 -17.16
N SER A 440 7.42 -16.91 -16.72
CA SER A 440 6.35 -17.81 -16.28
C SER A 440 6.72 -18.53 -14.99
N GLY A 441 5.76 -18.61 -14.04
CA GLY A 441 5.98 -19.22 -12.74
C GLY A 441 5.10 -18.61 -11.67
N TYR A 442 5.63 -18.44 -10.47
CA TYR A 442 4.94 -17.81 -9.35
C TYR A 442 5.92 -17.22 -8.34
N PHE A 443 5.42 -16.28 -7.55
CA PHE A 443 6.09 -15.78 -6.36
C PHE A 443 5.48 -16.43 -5.11
N ASP A 444 6.34 -16.76 -4.14
CA ASP A 444 5.99 -17.05 -2.76
C ASP A 444 6.39 -15.83 -1.91
N ASP A 445 5.40 -15.14 -1.37
CA ASP A 445 5.56 -13.85 -0.70
C ASP A 445 5.04 -13.91 0.74
N SER A 446 5.60 -13.07 1.60
CA SER A 446 5.11 -12.80 2.95
C SER A 446 5.50 -11.41 3.42
N GLY A 447 4.89 -10.93 4.48
CA GLY A 447 5.25 -9.64 5.09
C GLY A 447 5.13 -9.68 6.61
N ASP A 448 6.11 -9.09 7.29
CA ASP A 448 6.08 -8.84 8.72
C ASP A 448 6.08 -7.34 8.97
N VAL A 449 5.21 -6.89 9.87
CA VAL A 449 5.12 -5.51 10.32
C VAL A 449 5.33 -5.45 11.82
N VAL A 450 6.25 -4.58 12.24
CA VAL A 450 6.46 -4.26 13.66
C VAL A 450 6.27 -2.76 13.82
N SER A 451 5.46 -2.35 14.77
CA SER A 451 5.16 -0.95 15.02
C SER A 451 5.22 -0.62 16.51
N ILE A 452 5.75 0.55 16.81
CA ILE A 452 5.75 1.15 18.15
C ILE A 452 5.15 2.55 18.06
N THR A 453 4.28 2.86 19.01
CA THR A 453 3.60 4.16 19.08
C THR A 453 3.69 4.72 20.48
N GLY A 454 4.01 6.02 20.58
CA GLY A 454 3.84 6.80 21.80
C GLY A 454 2.74 7.84 21.59
N THR A 455 1.76 7.86 22.48
CA THR A 455 0.66 8.87 22.47
C THR A 455 0.72 9.69 23.74
N TYR A 456 0.73 11.02 23.59
CA TYR A 456 0.71 11.96 24.70
C TYR A 456 -0.59 12.75 24.69
N LYS A 457 -1.31 12.72 25.82
CA LYS A 457 -2.53 13.48 26.11
C LYS A 457 -2.17 14.62 27.04
N PHE A 458 -2.37 15.86 26.61
CA PHE A 458 -2.02 17.06 27.37
C PHE A 458 -3.01 17.40 28.47
#